data_43c11158cfdc3015eb8aa56d29c64363
#
_entry.id   43c11158cfdc3015eb8aa56d29c64363
#
_cell.length_a   1.000
_cell.length_b   1.000
_cell.length_c   1.000
_cell.angle_alpha   90.00
_cell.angle_beta   90.00
_cell.angle_gamma   90.00
#
_symmetry.space_group_name_H-M   'P 1'
#
loop_
_entity.id
_entity.type
_entity.pdbx_description
1 polymer ?
#
loop_
_entity_poly.entity_id
_entity_poly.type
_entity_poly.pdbx_seq_one_letter_code
_entity_poly.pdbx_strand_id
1 'polypeptide(L)'
;MKKIVPLIFLLSATPAMAVDSPITGQVQPKCSVWTETSGVYGHPLPYKLSTAAADGGVDASIRIDVAQADYYKAKFTHPNSFSSSPTLNDSVAWTGSTVVGQVSDSNMSAYEAAKVTYNNVTEFNLTIAGSTWFTVASTAQYGSTKSLPAGNYTALIVAECIAK
;
A
#
# COMPACT_ATOMS: atom_id res chain seq x y z
N MET A 1 50.71 16.82 -80.54
CA MET A 1 49.43 17.12 -79.90
C MET A 1 49.03 15.92 -79.06
N LYS A 2 49.27 15.97 -77.72
CA LYS A 2 48.91 14.87 -76.79
C LYS A 2 47.49 15.17 -76.22
N LYS A 3 46.57 14.27 -76.53
CA LYS A 3 45.17 14.37 -75.95
C LYS A 3 45.18 13.76 -74.59
N ILE A 4 44.87 14.56 -73.56
CA ILE A 4 44.65 14.12 -72.16
C ILE A 4 43.16 13.76 -72.03
N VAL A 5 42.87 12.48 -71.75
CA VAL A 5 41.52 11.99 -71.46
C VAL A 5 41.33 12.07 -69.93
N PRO A 6 40.31 12.79 -69.41
CA PRO A 6 40.04 12.80 -67.97
C PRO A 6 39.36 11.50 -67.56
N LEU A 7 39.94 10.82 -66.60
CA LEU A 7 39.39 9.64 -65.94
C LEU A 7 38.38 10.10 -64.87
N ILE A 8 37.10 9.93 -65.14
CA ILE A 8 36.03 10.21 -64.18
C ILE A 8 35.93 9.02 -63.22
N PHE A 9 36.33 9.23 -61.95
CA PHE A 9 36.05 8.29 -60.87
C PHE A 9 34.59 8.44 -60.44
N LEU A 10 33.73 7.47 -60.75
CA LEU A 10 32.42 7.36 -60.11
C LEU A 10 32.62 6.81 -58.69
N LEU A 11 32.45 7.65 -57.69
CA LEU A 11 32.24 7.19 -56.31
C LEU A 11 30.84 6.58 -56.19
N SER A 12 30.76 5.27 -56.11
CA SER A 12 29.53 4.55 -55.72
C SER A 12 29.30 4.73 -54.23
N ALA A 13 28.33 5.58 -53.87
CA ALA A 13 27.85 5.67 -52.48
C ALA A 13 27.08 4.39 -52.16
N THR A 14 27.62 3.55 -51.27
CA THR A 14 26.88 2.42 -50.72
C THR A 14 25.82 2.95 -49.73
N PRO A 15 24.54 2.56 -49.89
CA PRO A 15 23.52 2.98 -48.93
C PRO A 15 23.86 2.42 -47.53
N ALA A 16 23.87 3.30 -46.53
CA ALA A 16 23.98 2.89 -45.14
C ALA A 16 22.70 2.13 -44.78
N MET A 17 22.83 0.84 -44.44
CA MET A 17 21.70 0.05 -43.90
C MET A 17 21.62 0.30 -42.41
N ALA A 18 20.52 0.89 -41.95
CA ALA A 18 20.13 0.93 -40.55
C ALA A 18 19.38 -0.37 -40.20
N VAL A 19 19.75 -1.01 -39.13
CA VAL A 19 19.07 -2.20 -38.60
C VAL A 19 18.44 -1.84 -37.26
N ASP A 20 17.12 -1.94 -37.15
CA ASP A 20 16.42 -1.80 -35.89
C ASP A 20 16.60 -3.06 -35.06
N SER A 21 17.13 -2.89 -33.84
CA SER A 21 17.27 -4.00 -32.87
C SER A 21 16.22 -3.80 -31.77
N PRO A 22 15.14 -4.61 -31.72
CA PRO A 22 14.13 -4.49 -30.67
C PRO A 22 14.71 -4.91 -29.32
N ILE A 23 14.45 -4.10 -28.29
CA ILE A 23 14.69 -4.45 -26.90
C ILE A 23 13.30 -4.79 -26.31
N THR A 24 13.11 -6.06 -25.93
CA THR A 24 11.83 -6.53 -25.35
C THR A 24 12.00 -6.74 -23.86
N GLY A 25 10.97 -6.35 -23.10
CA GLY A 25 10.87 -6.58 -21.67
C GLY A 25 9.44 -6.95 -21.30
N GLN A 26 9.29 -7.76 -20.25
CA GLN A 26 7.99 -8.12 -19.69
C GLN A 26 7.96 -7.78 -18.21
N VAL A 27 6.93 -7.03 -17.78
CA VAL A 27 6.62 -6.80 -16.37
C VAL A 27 5.46 -7.71 -15.98
N GLN A 28 5.71 -8.62 -15.06
CA GLN A 28 4.65 -9.48 -14.52
C GLN A 28 3.73 -8.67 -13.60
N PRO A 29 2.41 -8.97 -13.58
CA PRO A 29 1.51 -8.43 -12.57
C PRO A 29 2.06 -8.76 -11.19
N LYS A 30 2.27 -7.73 -10.38
CA LYS A 30 2.81 -7.89 -9.03
C LYS A 30 2.15 -6.87 -8.10
N CYS A 31 1.79 -7.34 -6.92
CA CYS A 31 1.42 -6.52 -5.80
C CYS A 31 2.27 -6.91 -4.60
N SER A 32 2.86 -5.95 -3.94
CA SER A 32 3.67 -6.16 -2.73
C SER A 32 3.11 -5.35 -1.58
N VAL A 33 3.07 -5.95 -0.40
CA VAL A 33 2.57 -5.33 0.83
C VAL A 33 3.73 -5.21 1.82
N TRP A 34 3.94 -4.03 2.38
CA TRP A 34 5.03 -3.71 3.30
C TRP A 34 4.50 -2.98 4.53
N THR A 35 4.94 -3.39 5.71
CA THR A 35 4.73 -2.60 6.93
C THR A 35 5.86 -1.57 7.03
N GLU A 36 5.52 -0.29 6.90
CA GLU A 36 6.46 0.83 7.04
C GLU A 36 6.60 1.24 8.51
N THR A 37 5.48 1.30 9.23
CA THR A 37 5.44 1.60 10.65
C THR A 37 4.46 0.67 11.35
N SER A 38 4.91 0.01 12.40
CA SER A 38 4.02 -0.76 13.27
C SER A 38 3.18 0.17 14.14
N GLY A 39 1.89 -0.16 14.30
CA GLY A 39 1.03 0.56 15.22
C GLY A 39 1.45 0.36 16.68
N VAL A 40 1.23 1.39 17.50
CA VAL A 40 1.45 1.34 18.94
C VAL A 40 0.21 1.86 19.65
N TYR A 41 -0.29 1.11 20.62
CA TYR A 41 -1.41 1.57 21.44
C TYR A 41 -0.95 2.55 22.51
N GLY A 42 -1.57 3.74 22.52
CA GLY A 42 -1.63 4.61 23.70
C GLY A 42 -2.74 4.11 24.65
N HIS A 43 -2.66 4.55 25.90
CA HIS A 43 -3.62 4.20 26.97
C HIS A 43 -4.19 5.49 27.59
N PRO A 44 -5.06 6.21 26.85
CA PRO A 44 -5.55 7.53 27.28
C PRO A 44 -6.54 7.45 28.45
N LEU A 45 -7.23 6.32 28.59
CA LEU A 45 -8.22 6.04 29.62
C LEU A 45 -8.04 4.63 30.16
N PRO A 46 -8.37 4.37 31.45
CA PRO A 46 -8.18 3.04 32.06
C PRO A 46 -8.77 1.87 31.29
N TYR A 47 -9.79 2.10 30.48
CA TYR A 47 -10.51 1.10 29.72
C TYR A 47 -10.28 1.16 28.20
N LYS A 48 -9.39 2.06 27.72
CA LYS A 48 -9.23 2.31 26.27
C LYS A 48 -7.78 2.19 25.84
N LEU A 49 -7.55 1.42 24.79
CA LEU A 49 -6.32 1.44 24.00
C LEU A 49 -6.62 2.03 22.62
N SER A 50 -5.75 2.88 22.11
CA SER A 50 -5.96 3.56 20.83
C SER A 50 -4.63 3.81 20.15
N THR A 51 -4.55 3.62 18.83
CA THR A 51 -3.35 3.96 18.05
C THR A 51 -3.30 5.46 17.68
N ALA A 52 -4.39 6.21 17.90
CA ALA A 52 -4.42 7.63 17.55
C ALA A 52 -3.34 8.45 18.30
N ALA A 53 -2.67 9.33 17.59
CA ALA A 53 -1.61 10.19 18.16
C ALA A 53 -2.12 11.06 19.32
N ALA A 54 -3.37 11.55 19.25
CA ALA A 54 -4.01 12.30 20.33
C ALA A 54 -4.17 11.50 21.63
N ASP A 55 -4.20 10.18 21.53
CA ASP A 55 -4.30 9.22 22.62
C ASP A 55 -2.92 8.70 23.08
N GLY A 56 -1.83 9.27 22.56
CA GLY A 56 -0.46 8.82 22.83
C GLY A 56 -0.06 7.55 22.07
N GLY A 57 -0.83 7.15 21.07
CA GLY A 57 -0.57 6.01 20.21
C GLY A 57 0.17 6.38 18.92
N VAL A 58 0.38 5.36 18.08
CA VAL A 58 0.92 5.50 16.72
C VAL A 58 0.08 4.62 15.79
N ASP A 59 -0.50 5.22 14.76
CA ASP A 59 -1.21 4.45 13.73
C ASP A 59 -0.22 3.64 12.88
N ALA A 60 -0.63 2.45 12.45
CA ALA A 60 0.19 1.67 11.55
C ALA A 60 0.21 2.30 10.15
N SER A 61 1.37 2.24 9.49
CA SER A 61 1.51 2.62 8.08
C SER A 61 1.89 1.40 7.25
N ILE A 62 1.08 1.12 6.23
CA ILE A 62 1.25 -0.03 5.34
C ILE A 62 1.31 0.48 3.91
N ARG A 63 2.42 0.14 3.21
CA ARG A 63 2.60 0.45 1.80
C ARG A 63 2.19 -0.72 0.93
N ILE A 64 1.47 -0.41 -0.13
CA ILE A 64 1.14 -1.36 -1.20
C ILE A 64 1.69 -0.83 -2.52
N ASP A 65 2.52 -1.65 -3.18
CA ASP A 65 3.12 -1.36 -4.47
C ASP A 65 2.46 -2.22 -5.55
N VAL A 66 1.93 -1.60 -6.59
CA VAL A 66 1.21 -2.25 -7.67
C VAL A 66 1.90 -1.99 -9.00
N ALA A 67 2.31 -3.04 -9.70
CA ALA A 67 2.95 -2.95 -11.00
C ALA A 67 1.96 -2.85 -12.17
N GLN A 68 0.70 -3.24 -11.95
CA GLN A 68 -0.34 -3.22 -12.98
C GLN A 68 -1.62 -2.54 -12.46
N ALA A 69 -2.03 -1.48 -13.15
CA ALA A 69 -3.25 -0.76 -12.87
C ALA A 69 -4.49 -1.66 -12.99
N ASP A 70 -5.48 -1.43 -12.13
CA ASP A 70 -6.82 -2.05 -12.14
C ASP A 70 -6.88 -3.58 -12.04
N TYR A 71 -5.78 -4.22 -11.66
CA TYR A 71 -5.71 -5.68 -11.50
C TYR A 71 -5.94 -6.13 -10.06
N TYR A 72 -5.68 -5.26 -9.08
CA TYR A 72 -5.71 -5.61 -7.66
C TYR A 72 -6.65 -4.73 -6.85
N LYS A 73 -7.06 -5.29 -5.69
CA LYS A 73 -7.65 -4.57 -4.56
C LYS A 73 -6.72 -4.66 -3.37
N ALA A 74 -6.61 -3.57 -2.59
CA ALA A 74 -6.09 -3.62 -1.24
C ALA A 74 -7.23 -3.94 -0.28
N LYS A 75 -7.05 -4.90 0.61
CA LYS A 75 -8.02 -5.26 1.65
C LYS A 75 -7.35 -5.20 3.01
N PHE A 76 -7.94 -4.44 3.91
CA PHE A 76 -7.50 -4.31 5.29
C PHE A 76 -8.56 -4.90 6.21
N THR A 77 -8.17 -5.89 7.02
CA THR A 77 -9.02 -6.43 8.07
C THR A 77 -8.52 -5.89 9.41
N HIS A 78 -9.38 -5.11 10.08
CA HIS A 78 -9.09 -4.54 11.39
C HIS A 78 -9.26 -5.61 12.48
N PRO A 79 -8.53 -5.49 13.60
CA PRO A 79 -8.64 -6.44 14.69
C PRO A 79 -10.05 -6.40 15.31
N ASN A 80 -10.52 -7.56 15.72
CA ASN A 80 -11.74 -7.76 16.50
C ASN A 80 -11.45 -8.52 17.81
N SER A 81 -10.18 -8.83 18.06
CA SER A 81 -9.68 -9.46 19.27
C SER A 81 -8.19 -9.14 19.46
N PHE A 82 -7.70 -9.27 20.67
CA PHE A 82 -6.26 -9.30 20.91
C PHE A 82 -5.69 -10.65 20.49
N SER A 83 -4.56 -10.64 19.80
CA SER A 83 -3.74 -11.84 19.55
C SER A 83 -2.96 -12.26 20.80
N SER A 84 -2.68 -11.30 21.69
CA SER A 84 -2.10 -11.52 23.01
C SER A 84 -2.58 -10.45 23.97
N SER A 85 -3.00 -10.87 25.17
CA SER A 85 -3.43 -9.97 26.26
C SER A 85 -3.42 -10.72 27.58
N PRO A 86 -3.45 -10.03 28.73
CA PRO A 86 -3.88 -10.60 30.00
C PRO A 86 -5.30 -11.18 29.90
N THR A 87 -5.67 -12.01 30.87
CA THR A 87 -7.04 -12.55 30.95
C THR A 87 -8.05 -11.41 31.09
N LEU A 88 -8.99 -11.32 30.16
CA LEU A 88 -10.09 -10.36 30.17
C LEU A 88 -11.36 -11.07 30.58
N ASN A 89 -12.10 -10.46 31.54
CA ASN A 89 -13.34 -11.01 32.08
C ASN A 89 -14.58 -10.31 31.52
N ASP A 90 -14.41 -9.52 30.46
CA ASP A 90 -15.49 -8.82 29.79
C ASP A 90 -15.21 -8.64 28.29
N SER A 91 -16.20 -8.20 27.54
CA SER A 91 -16.09 -7.93 26.11
C SER A 91 -15.23 -6.71 25.82
N VAL A 92 -14.60 -6.71 24.66
CA VAL A 92 -13.88 -5.57 24.09
C VAL A 92 -14.63 -5.08 22.84
N ALA A 93 -15.01 -3.82 22.85
CA ALA A 93 -15.53 -3.15 21.64
C ALA A 93 -14.36 -2.68 20.78
N TRP A 94 -14.41 -3.03 19.51
CA TRP A 94 -13.36 -2.70 18.54
C TRP A 94 -13.86 -1.70 17.52
N THR A 95 -13.02 -0.73 17.19
CA THR A 95 -13.21 0.14 16.03
C THR A 95 -11.88 0.25 15.29
N GLY A 96 -11.95 0.25 13.96
CA GLY A 96 -10.79 0.42 13.11
C GLY A 96 -11.13 1.25 11.90
N SER A 97 -10.15 1.91 11.34
CA SER A 97 -10.28 2.66 10.09
C SER A 97 -9.00 2.58 9.28
N THR A 98 -9.15 2.60 7.96
CA THR A 98 -8.02 2.74 7.02
C THR A 98 -8.30 3.93 6.13
N VAL A 99 -7.29 4.77 5.98
CA VAL A 99 -7.32 5.95 5.11
C VAL A 99 -6.10 5.97 4.21
N VAL A 100 -6.22 6.60 3.05
CA VAL A 100 -5.08 6.87 2.18
C VAL A 100 -4.22 7.96 2.82
N GLY A 101 -2.98 7.62 3.16
CA GLY A 101 -2.03 8.55 3.77
C GLY A 101 -1.20 9.28 2.72
N GLN A 102 -0.31 8.55 2.02
CA GLN A 102 0.57 9.09 1.00
C GLN A 102 0.41 8.30 -0.30
N VAL A 103 0.66 8.94 -1.43
CA VAL A 103 0.52 8.35 -2.77
C VAL A 103 1.70 8.75 -3.66
N SER A 104 2.11 7.86 -4.57
CA SER A 104 3.12 8.15 -5.58
C SER A 104 2.57 8.89 -6.81
N ASP A 105 1.25 8.84 -7.02
CA ASP A 105 0.52 9.58 -8.05
C ASP A 105 -0.68 10.29 -7.41
N SER A 106 -0.85 11.58 -7.67
CA SER A 106 -1.90 12.40 -7.06
C SER A 106 -3.32 11.90 -7.32
N ASN A 107 -3.57 11.22 -8.45
CA ASN A 107 -4.87 10.65 -8.78
C ASN A 107 -5.26 9.48 -7.86
N MET A 108 -4.29 8.81 -7.22
CA MET A 108 -4.55 7.75 -6.24
C MET A 108 -5.28 8.27 -4.98
N SER A 109 -5.25 9.57 -4.72
CA SER A 109 -6.01 10.18 -3.62
C SER A 109 -7.52 9.92 -3.73
N ALA A 110 -8.04 9.69 -4.95
CA ALA A 110 -9.43 9.34 -5.20
C ALA A 110 -9.83 7.99 -4.59
N TYR A 111 -8.89 7.11 -4.23
CA TYR A 111 -9.17 5.84 -3.54
C TYR A 111 -9.91 6.05 -2.23
N GLU A 112 -9.63 7.17 -1.52
CA GLU A 112 -10.31 7.48 -0.26
C GLU A 112 -11.83 7.63 -0.43
N ALA A 113 -12.25 8.31 -1.50
CA ALA A 113 -13.68 8.51 -1.79
C ALA A 113 -14.37 7.25 -2.31
N ALA A 114 -13.61 6.33 -2.94
CA ALA A 114 -14.13 5.12 -3.57
C ALA A 114 -13.99 3.86 -2.69
N LYS A 115 -13.49 3.99 -1.46
CA LYS A 115 -13.31 2.85 -0.56
C LYS A 115 -14.63 2.23 -0.15
N VAL A 116 -14.61 0.92 0.06
CA VAL A 116 -15.75 0.16 0.57
C VAL A 116 -15.43 -0.33 1.97
N THR A 117 -16.31 -0.05 2.93
CA THR A 117 -16.13 -0.50 4.32
C THR A 117 -17.35 -1.34 4.73
N TYR A 118 -17.08 -2.52 5.27
CA TYR A 118 -18.12 -3.42 5.80
C TYR A 118 -17.54 -4.21 6.98
N ASN A 119 -18.32 -4.36 8.04
CA ASN A 119 -17.88 -4.97 9.29
C ASN A 119 -16.56 -4.35 9.78
N ASN A 120 -15.50 -5.16 9.90
CA ASN A 120 -14.15 -4.74 10.26
C ASN A 120 -13.18 -4.73 9.05
N VAL A 121 -13.69 -4.61 7.82
CA VAL A 121 -12.91 -4.64 6.58
C VAL A 121 -13.02 -3.32 5.84
N THR A 122 -11.91 -2.85 5.29
CA THR A 122 -11.87 -1.74 4.32
C THR A 122 -11.16 -2.19 3.06
N GLU A 123 -11.79 -1.98 1.90
CA GLU A 123 -11.23 -2.31 0.58
C GLU A 123 -11.04 -1.06 -0.29
N PHE A 124 -9.96 -1.08 -1.08
CA PHE A 124 -9.64 -0.04 -2.05
C PHE A 124 -9.36 -0.70 -3.41
N ASN A 125 -9.99 -0.20 -4.47
CA ASN A 125 -9.64 -0.60 -5.83
C ASN A 125 -8.37 0.11 -6.28
N LEU A 126 -7.31 -0.63 -6.60
CA LEU A 126 -6.03 -0.09 -7.04
C LEU A 126 -6.05 0.10 -8.56
N THR A 127 -6.54 1.23 -9.01
CA THR A 127 -6.78 1.52 -10.45
C THR A 127 -5.59 2.15 -11.15
N ILE A 128 -4.51 2.46 -10.42
CA ILE A 128 -3.31 3.13 -10.92
C ILE A 128 -2.09 2.33 -10.44
N ALA A 129 -1.13 2.09 -11.34
CA ALA A 129 0.14 1.47 -10.96
C ALA A 129 1.00 2.46 -10.16
N GLY A 130 1.67 1.96 -9.13
CA GLY A 130 2.50 2.76 -8.24
C GLY A 130 2.36 2.35 -6.78
N SER A 131 2.78 3.24 -5.88
CA SER A 131 2.81 3.00 -4.44
C SER A 131 1.77 3.84 -3.71
N THR A 132 1.04 3.21 -2.81
CA THR A 132 0.08 3.86 -1.92
C THR A 132 0.38 3.48 -0.47
N TRP A 133 0.49 4.47 0.41
CA TRP A 133 0.64 4.28 1.86
C TRP A 133 -0.72 4.47 2.52
N PHE A 134 -1.11 3.49 3.29
CA PHE A 134 -2.36 3.48 4.04
C PHE A 134 -2.06 3.66 5.52
N THR A 135 -2.76 4.58 6.16
CA THR A 135 -2.74 4.74 7.62
C THR A 135 -3.89 3.94 8.22
N VAL A 136 -3.56 3.04 9.15
CA VAL A 136 -4.52 2.13 9.77
C VAL A 136 -4.60 2.40 11.26
N ALA A 137 -5.74 2.90 11.69
CA ALA A 137 -6.06 3.16 13.09
C ALA A 137 -6.83 2.00 13.70
N SER A 138 -6.64 1.78 15.01
CA SER A 138 -7.35 0.79 15.80
C SER A 138 -7.62 1.28 17.20
N THR A 139 -8.81 1.02 17.71
CA THR A 139 -9.19 1.30 19.09
C THR A 139 -9.85 0.07 19.69
N ALA A 140 -9.45 -0.29 20.91
CA ALA A 140 -10.05 -1.33 21.73
C ALA A 140 -10.57 -0.71 23.02
N GLN A 141 -11.84 -0.92 23.33
CA GLN A 141 -12.50 -0.39 24.52
C GLN A 141 -13.07 -1.56 25.36
N TYR A 142 -12.53 -1.73 26.55
CA TYR A 142 -12.85 -2.81 27.47
C TYR A 142 -13.97 -2.42 28.40
N GLY A 143 -15.09 -3.09 28.29
CA GLY A 143 -16.26 -2.84 29.15
C GLY A 143 -16.58 -1.36 29.36
N SER A 144 -17.74 -0.97 29.78
CA SER A 144 -18.07 0.47 29.86
C SER A 144 -17.44 1.20 31.06
N THR A 145 -17.00 0.49 32.09
CA THR A 145 -16.48 1.08 33.34
C THR A 145 -15.30 0.31 33.96
N LYS A 146 -14.77 -0.70 33.26
CA LYS A 146 -13.71 -1.56 33.78
C LYS A 146 -12.34 -1.11 33.30
N SER A 147 -11.34 -1.13 34.18
CA SER A 147 -9.96 -0.91 33.78
C SER A 147 -9.39 -2.16 33.12
N LEU A 148 -8.57 -1.96 32.09
CA LEU A 148 -7.77 -2.99 31.47
C LEU A 148 -6.79 -3.55 32.50
N PRO A 149 -6.66 -4.89 32.64
CA PRO A 149 -5.63 -5.50 33.48
C PRO A 149 -4.22 -5.07 33.04
N ALA A 150 -3.31 -4.94 34.00
CA ALA A 150 -1.91 -4.63 33.69
C ALA A 150 -1.27 -5.76 32.85
N GLY A 151 -0.55 -5.39 31.79
CA GLY A 151 0.17 -6.33 30.92
C GLY A 151 0.32 -5.80 29.49
N ASN A 152 0.84 -6.66 28.62
CA ASN A 152 1.05 -6.34 27.21
C ASN A 152 -0.17 -6.74 26.38
N TYR A 153 -0.53 -5.87 25.44
CA TYR A 153 -1.64 -6.05 24.51
C TYR A 153 -1.14 -6.01 23.08
N THR A 154 -1.46 -7.03 22.31
CA THR A 154 -1.14 -7.08 20.87
C THR A 154 -2.41 -7.41 20.11
N ALA A 155 -2.65 -6.70 19.02
CA ALA A 155 -3.70 -6.99 18.05
C ALA A 155 -3.10 -6.98 16.64
N LEU A 156 -3.68 -7.73 15.72
CA LEU A 156 -3.17 -7.88 14.37
C LEU A 156 -4.10 -7.20 13.36
N ILE A 157 -3.51 -6.38 12.51
CA ILE A 157 -4.12 -5.88 11.29
C ILE A 157 -3.65 -6.80 10.16
N VAL A 158 -4.58 -7.27 9.33
CA VAL A 158 -4.25 -8.05 8.14
C VAL A 158 -4.41 -7.17 6.91
N ALA A 159 -3.34 -6.98 6.16
CA ALA A 159 -3.34 -6.26 4.89
C ALA A 159 -3.04 -7.23 3.76
N GLU A 160 -3.91 -7.29 2.79
CA GLU A 160 -3.86 -8.21 1.65
C GLU A 160 -3.96 -7.44 0.34
N CYS A 161 -3.26 -7.95 -0.67
CA CYS A 161 -3.43 -7.54 -2.04
C CYS A 161 -4.10 -8.68 -2.80
N ILE A 162 -5.33 -8.47 -3.25
CA ILE A 162 -6.17 -9.51 -3.85
C ILE A 162 -6.37 -9.17 -5.33
N ALA A 163 -6.11 -10.15 -6.22
CA ALA A 163 -6.46 -10.02 -7.63
C ALA A 163 -7.99 -9.94 -7.80
N LYS A 164 -8.44 -9.10 -8.73
CA LYS A 164 -9.87 -8.96 -9.10
C LYS A 164 -10.34 -10.09 -9.97
#